data_3e42aa506563f41b3d14b05c1fc40d5d
#
_entry.id   3e42aa506563f41b3d14b05c1fc40d5d
#
_cell.length_a   1.000
_cell.length_b   1.000
_cell.length_c   1.000
_cell.angle_alpha   90.00
_cell.angle_beta   90.00
_cell.angle_gamma   90.00
#
_symmetry.space_group_name_H-M   'P 1'
#
loop_
_entity.id
_entity.type
_entity.pdbx_description
1 polymer ?
#
loop_
_entity_poly.entity_id
_entity_poly.type
_entity_poly.pdbx_seq_one_letter_code
_entity_poly.pdbx_strand_id
1 'polypeptide(L)'
;ALYWLSSHHNRGMADYPDSSVTDCTTSAASATSATSNIVLCTLNAKYIHASLGLRYLLANMGDLQPKTALCEFTINRKTEELAADLLRLNPKIIGFGVYIWNVVQTCALVKLLKTQRPDIKIILGGPEVSHETLEQEIVHLSDHVITGWGDVSFPKLCQALIHGPKPLMKVIVGEQPPLSEIALPYDLYTDDDLAH
;
A
#
# COMPACT_ATOMS: atom_id res chain seq x y z
N ALA A 1 -11.20 -9.95 -13.53
CA ALA A 1 -10.69 -11.32 -13.62
C ALA A 1 -9.75 -11.44 -14.82
N LEU A 2 -8.45 -11.36 -14.62
CA LEU A 2 -7.47 -11.75 -15.62
C LEU A 2 -6.41 -12.62 -14.94
N TYR A 3 -6.52 -13.93 -15.21
CA TYR A 3 -5.50 -14.94 -14.97
C TYR A 3 -4.30 -14.71 -15.87
N TRP A 4 -3.11 -14.71 -15.30
CA TRP A 4 -1.89 -14.92 -16.06
C TRP A 4 -1.14 -16.14 -15.53
N LEU A 5 -1.00 -17.12 -16.43
CA LEU A 5 -0.29 -18.38 -16.27
C LEU A 5 1.22 -18.18 -16.41
N SER A 6 1.91 -18.93 -15.58
CA SER A 6 3.33 -19.22 -15.53
C SER A 6 3.90 -19.77 -16.83
N SER A 7 5.10 -19.36 -17.21
CA SER A 7 6.05 -20.23 -17.89
C SER A 7 7.49 -19.93 -17.46
N HIS A 8 8.15 -20.99 -17.02
CA HIS A 8 9.53 -21.06 -16.55
C HIS A 8 10.53 -20.73 -17.66
N HIS A 9 11.53 -19.89 -17.36
CA HIS A 9 12.88 -20.06 -17.91
C HIS A 9 13.92 -19.60 -16.91
N ASN A 10 14.72 -20.55 -16.50
CA ASN A 10 15.87 -20.41 -15.63
C ASN A 10 17.06 -19.83 -16.45
N ARG A 11 17.55 -18.63 -16.11
CA ARG A 11 18.86 -18.14 -16.53
C ARG A 11 19.51 -17.33 -15.42
N GLY A 12 20.69 -17.80 -15.01
CA GLY A 12 21.88 -17.13 -14.51
C GLY A 12 21.71 -15.95 -13.56
N MET A 13 22.18 -16.15 -12.33
CA MET A 13 22.45 -15.07 -11.35
C MET A 13 23.43 -14.07 -11.95
N ALA A 14 22.99 -12.84 -12.14
CA ALA A 14 23.84 -11.67 -12.23
C ALA A 14 23.62 -10.83 -10.96
N ASP A 15 24.68 -10.62 -10.19
CA ASP A 15 24.70 -9.69 -9.06
C ASP A 15 24.42 -8.28 -9.59
N TYR A 16 23.27 -7.72 -9.22
CA TYR A 16 22.97 -6.31 -9.41
C TYR A 16 23.44 -5.53 -8.17
N PRO A 17 24.13 -4.40 -8.34
CA PRO A 17 24.56 -3.56 -7.22
C PRO A 17 23.32 -3.01 -6.48
N ASP A 18 23.42 -3.08 -5.15
CA ASP A 18 22.52 -2.47 -4.19
C ASP A 18 22.51 -0.94 -4.39
N SER A 19 21.61 -0.46 -5.26
CA SER A 19 21.35 0.97 -5.39
C SER A 19 20.31 1.35 -4.34
N SER A 20 20.70 2.16 -3.38
CA SER A 20 19.85 2.82 -2.39
C SER A 20 18.85 3.76 -3.09
N VAL A 21 17.84 3.18 -3.72
CA VAL A 21 16.72 3.92 -4.27
C VAL A 21 15.76 4.24 -3.12
N THR A 22 15.42 5.49 -2.97
CA THR A 22 14.37 5.95 -2.06
C THR A 22 13.03 5.40 -2.56
N ASP A 23 12.64 4.26 -2.02
CA ASP A 23 11.43 3.52 -2.44
C ASP A 23 10.10 4.21 -2.04
N CYS A 24 10.16 5.45 -1.59
CA CYS A 24 8.96 6.22 -1.22
C CYS A 24 8.90 7.52 -2.00
N THR A 25 7.87 7.67 -2.84
CA THR A 25 7.58 8.90 -3.57
C THR A 25 6.47 9.69 -2.87
N THR A 26 6.75 10.95 -2.57
CA THR A 26 5.70 11.91 -2.20
C THR A 26 5.25 12.62 -3.47
N SER A 27 3.94 12.78 -3.67
CA SER A 27 3.39 13.57 -4.79
C SER A 27 4.12 14.92 -4.87
N ALA A 28 4.74 15.20 -6.02
CA ALA A 28 5.64 16.32 -6.25
C ALA A 28 4.91 17.67 -6.20
N ALA A 29 4.70 18.17 -5.00
CA ALA A 29 4.48 19.59 -4.75
C ALA A 29 4.96 19.92 -3.34
N SER A 30 6.17 20.46 -3.23
CA SER A 30 6.79 20.96 -2.01
C SER A 30 7.80 20.03 -1.34
N ALA A 31 9.05 20.20 -1.73
CA ALA A 31 10.23 19.79 -0.97
C ALA A 31 10.40 20.68 0.29
N THR A 32 9.48 20.56 1.23
CA THR A 32 9.61 21.12 2.57
C THR A 32 8.92 20.15 3.51
N SER A 33 9.69 19.35 4.28
CA SER A 33 9.28 18.62 5.51
C SER A 33 7.77 18.28 5.62
N ALA A 34 7.19 17.68 4.57
CA ALA A 34 5.78 17.32 4.58
C ALA A 34 5.62 15.96 5.26
N THR A 35 5.17 15.97 6.50
CA THR A 35 4.69 14.78 7.19
C THR A 35 3.50 14.23 6.39
N SER A 36 3.70 13.11 5.70
CA SER A 36 2.61 12.44 4.97
C SER A 36 1.68 11.79 5.99
N ASN A 37 0.46 12.31 6.11
CA ASN A 37 -0.51 11.74 7.06
C ASN A 37 -0.94 10.32 6.70
N ILE A 38 -0.84 9.96 5.41
CA ILE A 38 -1.26 8.67 4.85
C ILE A 38 -0.11 8.10 4.03
N VAL A 39 0.13 6.82 4.18
CA VAL A 39 1.09 6.06 3.36
C VAL A 39 0.35 4.91 2.71
N LEU A 40 0.46 4.79 1.39
CA LEU A 40 0.09 3.59 0.63
C LEU A 40 1.35 2.75 0.45
N CYS A 41 1.31 1.49 0.83
CA CYS A 41 2.48 0.62 0.81
C CYS A 41 2.17 -0.75 0.22
N THR A 42 3.12 -1.30 -0.52
CA THR A 42 3.13 -2.72 -0.91
C THR A 42 4.55 -3.26 -0.94
N LEU A 43 4.67 -4.57 -0.76
CA LEU A 43 5.91 -5.30 -0.94
C LEU A 43 5.83 -6.05 -2.26
N ASN A 44 6.60 -5.60 -3.24
CA ASN A 44 6.64 -6.19 -4.57
C ASN A 44 7.55 -7.43 -4.57
N ALA A 45 7.23 -8.39 -5.43
CA ALA A 45 8.10 -9.52 -5.71
C ALA A 45 9.43 -9.04 -6.35
N LYS A 46 10.34 -9.96 -6.63
CA LYS A 46 11.72 -9.70 -7.07
C LYS A 46 11.86 -8.73 -8.28
N TYR A 47 10.83 -8.61 -9.10
CA TYR A 47 10.80 -7.63 -10.20
C TYR A 47 10.05 -6.39 -9.74
N ILE A 48 10.73 -5.25 -9.83
CA ILE A 48 10.16 -3.95 -9.47
C ILE A 48 9.15 -3.58 -10.56
N HIS A 49 7.88 -3.88 -10.29
CA HIS A 49 6.80 -3.37 -11.10
C HIS A 49 6.03 -2.34 -10.27
N ALA A 50 5.87 -1.17 -10.85
CA ALA A 50 5.03 -0.14 -10.27
C ALA A 50 3.62 -0.68 -9.99
N SER A 51 3.16 -0.60 -8.73
CA SER A 51 1.84 -1.10 -8.35
C SER A 51 0.73 -0.26 -8.94
N LEU A 52 0.07 -0.78 -9.96
CA LEU A 52 -1.08 -0.13 -10.59
C LEU A 52 -2.21 0.09 -9.57
N GLY A 53 -2.47 -0.89 -8.71
CA GLY A 53 -3.54 -0.79 -7.69
C GLY A 53 -3.32 0.36 -6.70
N LEU A 54 -2.10 0.55 -6.20
CA LEU A 54 -1.80 1.67 -5.30
C LEU A 54 -1.87 3.02 -6.02
N ARG A 55 -1.51 3.09 -7.29
CA ARG A 55 -1.64 4.31 -8.09
C ARG A 55 -3.10 4.66 -8.36
N TYR A 56 -3.97 3.67 -8.60
CA TYR A 56 -5.41 3.91 -8.65
C TYR A 56 -5.93 4.47 -7.32
N LEU A 57 -5.55 3.88 -6.19
CA LEU A 57 -5.94 4.43 -4.88
C LEU A 57 -5.45 5.88 -4.73
N LEU A 58 -4.19 6.15 -5.05
CA LEU A 58 -3.61 7.50 -4.95
C LEU A 58 -4.34 8.51 -5.85
N ALA A 59 -4.66 8.13 -7.10
CA ALA A 59 -5.39 8.99 -8.04
C ALA A 59 -6.79 9.37 -7.51
N ASN A 60 -7.41 8.49 -6.72
CA ASN A 60 -8.76 8.67 -6.20
C ASN A 60 -8.81 9.20 -4.75
N MET A 61 -7.68 9.63 -4.18
CA MET A 61 -7.61 10.19 -2.82
C MET A 61 -8.23 11.58 -2.68
N GLY A 62 -8.56 12.27 -3.77
CA GLY A 62 -9.11 13.64 -3.74
C GLY A 62 -8.23 14.59 -2.94
N ASP A 63 -8.80 15.35 -2.01
CA ASP A 63 -8.08 16.33 -1.17
C ASP A 63 -7.01 15.71 -0.25
N LEU A 64 -7.03 14.38 -0.08
CA LEU A 64 -6.02 13.67 0.69
C LEU A 64 -4.78 13.30 -0.16
N GLN A 65 -4.86 13.36 -1.48
CA GLN A 65 -3.77 12.99 -2.38
C GLN A 65 -2.44 13.72 -2.06
N PRO A 66 -2.42 15.06 -1.86
CA PRO A 66 -1.18 15.78 -1.52
C PRO A 66 -0.57 15.41 -0.16
N LYS A 67 -1.35 14.73 0.71
CA LYS A 67 -0.93 14.26 2.03
C LYS A 67 -0.67 12.77 2.08
N THR A 68 -0.67 12.11 0.92
CA THR A 68 -0.49 10.66 0.77
C THR A 68 0.84 10.39 0.07
N ALA A 69 1.66 9.57 0.70
CA ALA A 69 2.88 9.03 0.11
C ALA A 69 2.63 7.63 -0.44
N LEU A 70 3.34 7.28 -1.51
CA LEU A 70 3.37 5.95 -2.08
C LEU A 70 4.74 5.33 -1.80
N CYS A 71 4.76 4.17 -1.14
CA CYS A 71 5.96 3.42 -0.83
C CYS A 71 5.88 2.00 -1.43
N GLU A 72 6.80 1.70 -2.30
CA GLU A 72 6.91 0.38 -2.93
C GLU A 72 8.27 -0.21 -2.59
N PHE A 73 8.27 -1.33 -1.90
CA PHE A 73 9.48 -2.00 -1.46
C PHE A 73 9.58 -3.37 -2.10
N THR A 74 10.78 -3.93 -2.15
CA THR A 74 10.98 -5.34 -2.51
C THR A 74 10.85 -6.22 -1.28
N ILE A 75 10.33 -7.44 -1.45
CA ILE A 75 10.20 -8.43 -0.37
C ILE A 75 11.55 -8.89 0.20
N ASN A 76 12.66 -8.56 -0.44
CA ASN A 76 14.02 -8.96 0.00
C ASN A 76 14.57 -8.07 1.12
N ARG A 77 13.94 -6.92 1.39
CA ARG A 77 14.39 -6.01 2.44
C ARG A 77 13.99 -6.52 3.82
N LYS A 78 14.81 -6.20 4.83
CA LYS A 78 14.53 -6.57 6.22
C LYS A 78 13.32 -5.80 6.75
N THR A 79 12.49 -6.48 7.52
CA THR A 79 11.26 -5.90 8.10
C THR A 79 11.55 -4.66 8.95
N GLU A 80 12.67 -4.65 9.67
CA GLU A 80 13.10 -3.53 10.52
C GLU A 80 13.46 -2.28 9.69
N GLU A 81 14.09 -2.46 8.54
CA GLU A 81 14.42 -1.37 7.62
C GLU A 81 13.15 -0.78 6.99
N LEU A 82 12.22 -1.66 6.56
CA LEU A 82 10.92 -1.25 6.04
C LEU A 82 10.11 -0.45 7.06
N ALA A 83 10.10 -0.92 8.32
CA ALA A 83 9.42 -0.22 9.40
C ALA A 83 10.04 1.16 9.66
N ALA A 84 11.39 1.25 9.69
CA ALA A 84 12.09 2.51 9.89
C ALA A 84 11.79 3.53 8.77
N ASP A 85 11.75 3.08 7.51
CA ASP A 85 11.43 3.94 6.36
C ASP A 85 10.00 4.47 6.42
N LEU A 86 9.03 3.62 6.72
CA LEU A 86 7.63 4.02 6.88
C LEU A 86 7.47 5.01 8.05
N LEU A 87 8.11 4.74 9.19
CA LEU A 87 7.99 5.57 10.39
C LEU A 87 8.66 6.95 10.24
N ARG A 88 9.67 7.09 9.38
CA ARG A 88 10.27 8.40 9.06
C ARG A 88 9.27 9.37 8.43
N LEU A 89 8.25 8.87 7.73
CA LEU A 89 7.17 9.69 7.17
C LEU A 89 6.16 10.16 8.24
N ASN A 90 6.27 9.65 9.47
CA ASN A 90 5.38 9.93 10.60
C ASN A 90 3.88 9.80 10.24
N PRO A 91 3.44 8.69 9.63
CA PRO A 91 2.08 8.53 9.17
C PRO A 91 1.09 8.37 10.34
N LYS A 92 -0.15 8.78 10.11
CA LYS A 92 -1.31 8.45 10.95
C LYS A 92 -2.02 7.19 10.45
N ILE A 93 -1.96 6.96 9.15
CA ILE A 93 -2.61 5.84 8.47
C ILE A 93 -1.61 5.20 7.51
N ILE A 94 -1.54 3.87 7.51
CA ILE A 94 -0.83 3.11 6.49
C ILE A 94 -1.81 2.13 5.85
N GLY A 95 -1.99 2.22 4.54
CA GLY A 95 -2.75 1.27 3.73
C GLY A 95 -1.81 0.28 3.05
N PHE A 96 -1.99 -1.02 3.30
CA PHE A 96 -1.19 -2.07 2.67
C PHE A 96 -1.95 -2.79 1.57
N GLY A 97 -1.32 -2.91 0.40
CA GLY A 97 -1.73 -3.84 -0.66
C GLY A 97 -1.20 -5.24 -0.38
N VAL A 98 -2.09 -6.17 -0.03
CA VAL A 98 -1.75 -7.53 0.40
C VAL A 98 -2.06 -8.54 -0.70
N TYR A 99 -1.05 -9.31 -1.06
CA TYR A 99 -1.07 -10.34 -2.08
C TYR A 99 -0.48 -11.64 -1.54
N ILE A 100 -0.76 -12.77 -2.18
CA ILE A 100 -0.30 -14.09 -1.77
C ILE A 100 1.23 -14.16 -1.58
N TRP A 101 2.00 -13.40 -2.37
CA TRP A 101 3.46 -13.42 -2.29
C TRP A 101 4.03 -12.55 -1.16
N ASN A 102 3.27 -11.61 -0.63
CA ASN A 102 3.78 -10.67 0.38
C ASN A 102 3.09 -10.75 1.74
N VAL A 103 2.03 -11.56 1.88
CA VAL A 103 1.21 -11.60 3.10
C VAL A 103 2.02 -11.91 4.36
N VAL A 104 2.96 -12.85 4.29
CA VAL A 104 3.79 -13.26 5.44
C VAL A 104 4.67 -12.12 5.92
N GLN A 105 5.38 -11.47 5.00
CA GLN A 105 6.28 -10.37 5.34
C GLN A 105 5.50 -9.11 5.74
N THR A 106 4.38 -8.82 5.05
CA THR A 106 3.50 -7.72 5.43
C THR A 106 2.93 -7.94 6.83
N CYS A 107 2.56 -9.18 7.19
CA CYS A 107 2.11 -9.51 8.54
C CYS A 107 3.17 -9.21 9.60
N ALA A 108 4.42 -9.63 9.36
CA ALA A 108 5.55 -9.33 10.24
C ALA A 108 5.78 -7.81 10.38
N LEU A 109 5.70 -7.08 9.26
CA LEU A 109 5.84 -5.61 9.24
C LEU A 109 4.72 -4.92 10.03
N VAL A 110 3.47 -5.31 9.82
CA VAL A 110 2.31 -4.78 10.57
C VAL A 110 2.48 -5.03 12.08
N LYS A 111 2.90 -6.23 12.48
CA LYS A 111 3.16 -6.57 13.88
C LYS A 111 4.22 -5.67 14.50
N LEU A 112 5.32 -5.44 13.78
CA LEU A 112 6.39 -4.56 14.23
C LEU A 112 5.92 -3.10 14.35
N LEU A 113 5.23 -2.59 13.34
CA LEU A 113 4.65 -1.23 13.34
C LEU A 113 3.69 -1.03 14.52
N LYS A 114 2.77 -1.98 14.75
CA LYS A 114 1.81 -1.91 15.88
C LYS A 114 2.49 -2.00 17.24
N THR A 115 3.64 -2.66 17.32
CA THR A 115 4.45 -2.71 18.55
C THR A 115 5.15 -1.37 18.82
N GLN A 116 5.71 -0.74 17.79
CA GLN A 116 6.46 0.51 17.93
C GLN A 116 5.54 1.75 17.99
N ARG A 117 4.47 1.75 17.22
CA ARG A 117 3.53 2.87 17.08
C ARG A 117 2.07 2.34 17.03
N PRO A 118 1.50 1.96 18.17
CA PRO A 118 0.13 1.41 18.24
C PRO A 118 -0.96 2.40 17.83
N ASP A 119 -0.63 3.69 17.81
CA ASP A 119 -1.51 4.78 17.40
C ASP A 119 -1.76 4.82 15.87
N ILE A 120 -0.82 4.33 15.06
CA ILE A 120 -0.95 4.29 13.60
C ILE A 120 -2.10 3.35 13.22
N LYS A 121 -2.98 3.83 12.35
CA LYS A 121 -4.08 3.04 11.80
C LYS A 121 -3.62 2.23 10.60
N ILE A 122 -3.76 0.92 10.68
CA ILE A 122 -3.41 -0.01 9.61
C ILE A 122 -4.68 -0.42 8.88
N ILE A 123 -4.72 -0.16 7.57
CA ILE A 123 -5.78 -0.57 6.66
C ILE A 123 -5.21 -1.57 5.68
N LEU A 124 -5.85 -2.72 5.53
CA LEU A 124 -5.47 -3.73 4.55
C LEU A 124 -6.43 -3.71 3.38
N GLY A 125 -5.90 -3.99 2.20
CA GLY A 125 -6.66 -4.24 0.98
C GLY A 125 -5.91 -5.21 0.08
N GLY A 126 -6.54 -5.61 -1.00
CA GLY A 126 -5.97 -6.52 -1.97
C GLY A 126 -6.62 -7.90 -1.98
N PRO A 127 -6.28 -8.74 -2.98
CA PRO A 127 -6.96 -10.01 -3.19
C PRO A 127 -6.78 -10.99 -2.03
N GLU A 128 -5.62 -11.03 -1.40
CA GLU A 128 -5.32 -12.01 -0.36
C GLU A 128 -6.21 -11.84 0.87
N VAL A 129 -6.45 -10.62 1.32
CA VAL A 129 -7.27 -10.33 2.50
C VAL A 129 -8.77 -10.25 2.20
N SER A 130 -9.15 -10.41 0.94
CA SER A 130 -10.56 -10.42 0.52
C SER A 130 -11.22 -11.80 0.62
N HIS A 131 -10.43 -12.86 0.83
CA HIS A 131 -10.88 -14.23 1.04
C HIS A 131 -10.50 -14.69 2.44
N GLU A 132 -11.34 -15.51 3.08
CA GLU A 132 -11.12 -16.05 4.44
C GLU A 132 -10.65 -14.96 5.44
N THR A 133 -11.19 -13.76 5.29
CA THR A 133 -10.69 -12.51 5.90
C THR A 133 -10.53 -12.62 7.41
N LEU A 134 -11.52 -13.20 8.10
CA LEU A 134 -11.53 -13.25 9.56
C LEU A 134 -10.62 -14.34 10.16
N GLU A 135 -10.05 -15.24 9.35
CA GLU A 135 -9.18 -16.32 9.79
C GLU A 135 -7.70 -15.93 9.73
N GLN A 136 -7.37 -14.82 9.08
CA GLN A 136 -6.00 -14.41 8.83
C GLN A 136 -5.41 -13.59 10.00
N GLU A 137 -4.19 -13.97 10.46
CA GLU A 137 -3.48 -13.27 11.53
C GLU A 137 -3.29 -11.77 11.21
N ILE A 138 -2.92 -11.43 9.99
CA ILE A 138 -2.69 -10.03 9.57
C ILE A 138 -3.95 -9.18 9.74
N VAL A 139 -5.13 -9.75 9.53
CA VAL A 139 -6.41 -9.08 9.73
C VAL A 139 -6.65 -8.79 11.21
N HIS A 140 -6.31 -9.73 12.09
CA HIS A 140 -6.45 -9.50 13.54
C HIS A 140 -5.56 -8.35 14.02
N LEU A 141 -4.36 -8.22 13.47
CA LEU A 141 -3.40 -7.17 13.80
C LEU A 141 -3.76 -5.78 13.24
N SER A 142 -4.55 -5.72 12.17
CA SER A 142 -4.95 -4.47 11.51
C SER A 142 -6.11 -3.77 12.22
N ASP A 143 -6.33 -2.50 11.90
CA ASP A 143 -7.49 -1.74 12.37
C ASP A 143 -8.70 -1.95 11.46
N HIS A 144 -8.50 -1.91 10.14
CA HIS A 144 -9.55 -2.12 9.13
C HIS A 144 -9.06 -2.94 7.95
N VAL A 145 -10.00 -3.58 7.26
CA VAL A 145 -9.79 -4.29 6.00
C VAL A 145 -10.85 -3.83 5.00
N ILE A 146 -10.43 -3.47 3.79
CA ILE A 146 -11.33 -3.19 2.67
C ILE A 146 -11.26 -4.38 1.71
N THR A 147 -12.39 -5.06 1.54
CA THR A 147 -12.54 -6.16 0.59
C THR A 147 -13.12 -5.65 -0.73
N GLY A 148 -12.65 -6.15 -1.85
CA GLY A 148 -13.12 -5.72 -3.17
C GLY A 148 -12.53 -4.37 -3.61
N TRP A 149 -13.38 -3.42 -4.04
CA TRP A 149 -12.97 -2.14 -4.60
C TRP A 149 -12.55 -1.13 -3.53
N GLY A 150 -11.32 -0.64 -3.63
CA GLY A 150 -10.75 0.32 -2.68
C GLY A 150 -10.88 1.79 -3.07
N ASP A 151 -11.08 2.09 -4.36
CA ASP A 151 -10.92 3.42 -4.95
C ASP A 151 -11.79 4.50 -4.29
N VAL A 152 -13.00 4.16 -3.90
CA VAL A 152 -13.92 5.06 -3.19
C VAL A 152 -13.87 4.82 -1.68
N SER A 153 -13.77 3.56 -1.27
CA SER A 153 -13.91 3.18 0.15
C SER A 153 -12.69 3.54 0.98
N PHE A 154 -11.48 3.48 0.39
CA PHE A 154 -10.25 3.82 1.09
C PHE A 154 -10.16 5.32 1.45
N PRO A 155 -10.33 6.27 0.52
CA PRO A 155 -10.34 7.69 0.87
C PRO A 155 -11.48 8.06 1.83
N LYS A 156 -12.69 7.50 1.68
CA LYS A 156 -13.79 7.69 2.65
C LYS A 156 -13.39 7.24 4.06
N LEU A 157 -12.76 6.07 4.18
CA LEU A 157 -12.27 5.55 5.46
C LEU A 157 -11.18 6.45 6.05
N CYS A 158 -10.22 6.90 5.25
CA CYS A 158 -9.18 7.82 5.68
C CYS A 158 -9.77 9.14 6.21
N GLN A 159 -10.74 9.72 5.51
CA GLN A 159 -11.46 10.92 5.95
C GLN A 159 -12.14 10.70 7.31
N ALA A 160 -12.85 9.58 7.48
CA ALA A 160 -13.51 9.24 8.73
C ALA A 160 -12.51 9.04 9.89
N LEU A 161 -11.35 8.42 9.63
CA LEU A 161 -10.32 8.20 10.64
C LEU A 161 -9.62 9.50 11.06
N ILE A 162 -9.51 10.49 10.16
CA ILE A 162 -8.86 11.78 10.43
C ILE A 162 -9.83 12.78 11.05
N HIS A 163 -11.05 12.88 10.55
CA HIS A 163 -11.96 14.01 10.83
C HIS A 163 -13.33 13.62 11.36
N GLY A 164 -13.76 12.38 11.19
CA GLY A 164 -15.14 11.98 11.42
C GLY A 164 -15.35 10.95 12.50
N PRO A 165 -16.60 10.48 12.62
CA PRO A 165 -16.87 9.33 13.46
C PRO A 165 -16.15 8.09 12.91
N LYS A 166 -15.36 7.45 13.77
CA LYS A 166 -14.58 6.26 13.38
C LYS A 166 -15.52 5.09 13.13
N PRO A 167 -15.38 4.37 12.00
CA PRO A 167 -16.17 3.18 11.75
C PRO A 167 -15.94 2.12 12.84
N LEU A 168 -17.00 1.49 13.28
CA LEU A 168 -16.93 0.40 14.26
C LEU A 168 -16.59 -0.94 13.61
N MET A 169 -16.90 -1.09 12.32
CA MET A 169 -16.66 -2.33 11.58
C MET A 169 -15.19 -2.45 11.18
N LYS A 170 -14.60 -3.62 11.43
CA LYS A 170 -13.24 -3.93 10.99
C LYS A 170 -13.20 -4.20 9.48
N VAL A 171 -14.12 -5.01 8.97
CA VAL A 171 -14.21 -5.38 7.55
C VAL A 171 -15.23 -4.47 6.87
N ILE A 172 -14.77 -3.80 5.82
CA ILE A 172 -15.57 -2.88 5.01
C ILE A 172 -15.63 -3.46 3.60
N VAL A 173 -16.83 -3.72 3.11
CA VAL A 173 -17.03 -4.14 1.72
C VAL A 173 -16.84 -2.92 0.83
N GLY A 174 -15.88 -3.00 -0.10
CA GLY A 174 -15.57 -1.91 -1.00
C GLY A 174 -16.71 -1.63 -1.98
N GLU A 175 -17.04 -0.36 -2.11
CA GLU A 175 -18.05 0.13 -3.05
C GLU A 175 -17.46 0.14 -4.47
N GLN A 176 -18.16 -0.50 -5.41
CA GLN A 176 -17.80 -0.44 -6.82
C GLN A 176 -18.43 0.81 -7.46
N PRO A 177 -17.63 1.83 -7.79
CA PRO A 177 -18.15 3.01 -8.48
C PRO A 177 -18.37 2.74 -9.96
N PRO A 178 -19.15 3.57 -10.66
CA PRO A 178 -19.12 3.61 -12.11
C PRO A 178 -17.69 3.86 -12.62
N LEU A 179 -17.25 3.13 -13.63
CA LEU A 179 -15.88 3.26 -14.16
C LEU A 179 -15.56 4.68 -14.66
N SER A 180 -16.58 5.44 -15.07
CA SER A 180 -16.46 6.83 -15.50
C SER A 180 -16.11 7.82 -14.37
N GLU A 181 -16.28 7.40 -13.11
CA GLU A 181 -15.99 8.22 -11.93
C GLU A 181 -14.61 7.92 -11.32
N ILE A 182 -13.93 6.89 -11.82
CA ILE A 182 -12.60 6.52 -11.34
C ILE A 182 -11.54 7.34 -12.09
N ALA A 183 -10.74 8.10 -11.33
CA ALA A 183 -9.58 8.78 -11.88
C ALA A 183 -8.52 7.77 -12.31
N LEU A 184 -7.99 7.95 -13.53
CA LEU A 184 -6.95 7.10 -14.08
C LEU A 184 -5.58 7.52 -13.51
N PRO A 185 -4.68 6.57 -13.22
CA PRO A 185 -3.43 6.86 -12.52
C PRO A 185 -2.24 7.16 -13.43
N TYR A 186 -2.45 7.34 -14.74
CA TYR A 186 -1.34 7.40 -15.71
C TYR A 186 -0.38 8.58 -15.47
N ASP A 187 -0.89 9.71 -14.97
CA ASP A 187 -0.07 10.88 -14.65
C ASP A 187 0.78 10.71 -13.36
N LEU A 188 0.59 9.60 -12.65
CA LEU A 188 1.33 9.27 -11.43
C LEU A 188 2.54 8.37 -11.67
N TYR A 189 2.77 7.96 -12.91
CA TYR A 189 3.97 7.21 -13.29
C TYR A 189 5.12 8.17 -13.54
N THR A 190 6.28 7.83 -12.98
CA THR A 190 7.53 8.53 -13.25
C THR A 190 8.29 7.87 -14.40
N ASP A 191 9.30 8.57 -14.94
CA ASP A 191 10.17 7.96 -15.96
C ASP A 191 10.90 6.72 -15.42
N ASP A 192 11.22 6.71 -14.12
CA ASP A 192 11.83 5.55 -13.46
C ASP A 192 10.86 4.35 -13.39
N ASP A 193 9.56 4.60 -13.17
CA ASP A 193 8.54 3.54 -13.20
C ASP A 193 8.37 2.90 -14.57
N LEU A 194 8.69 3.65 -15.64
CA LEU A 194 8.56 3.20 -17.03
C LEU A 194 9.84 2.57 -17.57
N ALA A 195 10.98 2.74 -16.90
CA ALA A 195 12.28 2.22 -17.31
C ALA A 195 12.51 0.75 -16.92
N HIS A 196 11.61 0.16 -16.14
CA HIS A 196 11.65 -1.21 -15.61
C HIS A 196 10.39 -1.99 -15.97
#